data_175f3cc791be2d0683aa65f908e157bc
#
_entry.id   175f3cc791be2d0683aa65f908e157bc
#
_cell.length_a   1.000
_cell.length_b   1.000
_cell.length_c   1.000
_cell.angle_alpha   90.00
_cell.angle_beta   90.00
_cell.angle_gamma   90.00
#
_symmetry.space_group_name_H-M   'P 1'
#
loop_
_entity.id
_entity.type
_entity.pdbx_description
1 polymer ?
#
loop_
_entity_poly.entity_id
_entity_poly.type
_entity_poly.pdbx_seq_one_letter_code
_entity_poly.pdbx_strand_id
1 'polypeptide(L)'
;MSNTPLPFRATHDLDIVLCVESLTAEFGKKFWEFIHLGGYQMQEKSDGTRKFYRFRNPSSMAYPDMIELFARKPDVFGEKELQGLTPIPLPDDISSLSAILLNDDYYSMMLANKVTWEGISLLTPEALIVLKAKAWMDLSDRKERGEHVDSKDVKKHRNDVLRLSAMISPDMQMKLPEVVMNEMAVFLHRLTVTRNDLDQLGIRRKPDEIIQLLSGLFGK
;
A
#
# COMPACT_ATOMS: atom_id res chain seq x y z
N MET A 1 14.26 25.81 -15.23
CA MET A 1 13.16 25.71 -14.26
C MET A 1 13.66 24.85 -13.11
N SER A 2 13.80 25.42 -11.91
CA SER A 2 14.33 24.69 -10.75
C SER A 2 13.33 23.60 -10.35
N ASN A 3 13.73 22.34 -10.48
CA ASN A 3 13.01 21.19 -9.95
C ASN A 3 13.16 21.22 -8.41
N THR A 4 12.36 22.01 -7.72
CA THR A 4 12.26 21.90 -6.28
C THR A 4 11.45 20.63 -6.03
N PRO A 5 12.02 19.59 -5.39
CA PRO A 5 11.27 18.37 -5.11
C PRO A 5 10.06 18.72 -4.24
N LEU A 6 8.88 18.19 -4.62
CA LEU A 6 7.70 18.32 -3.80
C LEU A 6 7.97 17.70 -2.42
N PRO A 7 7.67 18.40 -1.30
CA PRO A 7 7.88 17.84 0.01
C PRO A 7 6.90 16.68 0.23
N PHE A 8 7.40 15.46 0.22
CA PHE A 8 6.66 14.31 0.73
C PHE A 8 6.71 14.34 2.26
N ARG A 9 5.60 13.98 2.89
CA ARG A 9 5.62 13.73 4.33
C ARG A 9 6.59 12.58 4.62
N ALA A 10 7.34 12.68 5.69
CA ALA A 10 8.08 11.54 6.20
C ALA A 10 7.09 10.40 6.52
N THR A 11 7.41 9.19 6.08
CA THR A 11 6.71 7.97 6.47
C THR A 11 7.67 7.14 7.30
N HIS A 12 7.18 6.63 8.42
CA HIS A 12 7.95 5.79 9.32
C HIS A 12 7.46 4.33 9.29
N ASP A 13 6.39 4.09 8.54
CA ASP A 13 5.78 2.77 8.38
C ASP A 13 6.31 2.10 7.12
N LEU A 14 6.52 0.79 7.19
CA LEU A 14 6.99 -0.05 6.09
C LEU A 14 5.94 -1.12 5.77
N ASP A 15 5.33 -1.00 4.60
CA ASP A 15 4.42 -1.99 4.04
C ASP A 15 5.22 -2.95 3.14
N ILE A 16 5.21 -4.25 3.45
CA ILE A 16 5.95 -5.28 2.72
C ILE A 16 4.96 -6.22 2.04
N VAL A 17 5.02 -6.27 0.71
CA VAL A 17 4.27 -7.27 -0.07
C VAL A 17 5.14 -8.49 -0.28
N LEU A 18 4.72 -9.63 0.26
CA LEU A 18 5.43 -10.89 0.14
C LEU A 18 5.11 -11.58 -1.19
N CYS A 19 6.14 -11.86 -1.97
CA CYS A 19 6.03 -12.68 -3.18
C CYS A 19 5.99 -14.16 -2.76
N VAL A 20 4.81 -14.67 -2.48
CA VAL A 20 4.63 -16.01 -1.87
C VAL A 20 5.24 -17.15 -2.69
N GLU A 21 5.38 -16.96 -3.99
CA GLU A 21 6.02 -17.90 -4.91
C GLU A 21 7.54 -17.99 -4.74
N SER A 22 8.14 -17.00 -4.10
CA SER A 22 9.60 -16.85 -3.93
C SER A 22 10.03 -16.89 -2.48
N LEU A 23 9.13 -17.16 -1.54
CA LEU A 23 9.44 -17.22 -0.12
C LEU A 23 10.32 -18.44 0.19
N THR A 24 11.35 -18.20 0.99
CA THR A 24 12.31 -19.24 1.43
C THR A 24 12.38 -19.32 2.95
N ALA A 25 12.85 -20.45 3.47
CA ALA A 25 13.17 -20.58 4.89
C ALA A 25 14.18 -19.53 5.36
N GLU A 26 15.15 -19.19 4.52
CA GLU A 26 16.16 -18.17 4.82
C GLU A 26 15.52 -16.78 5.00
N PHE A 27 14.55 -16.42 4.14
CA PHE A 27 13.77 -15.17 4.32
C PHE A 27 13.10 -15.16 5.70
N GLY A 28 12.40 -16.25 6.06
CA GLY A 28 11.70 -16.32 7.35
C GLY A 28 12.65 -16.16 8.53
N LYS A 29 13.81 -16.83 8.51
CA LYS A 29 14.83 -16.71 9.56
C LYS A 29 15.37 -15.28 9.67
N LYS A 30 15.76 -14.66 8.56
CA LYS A 30 16.28 -13.28 8.54
C LYS A 30 15.23 -12.26 8.94
N PHE A 31 13.97 -12.46 8.52
CA PHE A 31 12.88 -11.58 8.91
C PHE A 31 12.66 -11.61 10.43
N TRP A 32 12.60 -12.80 11.03
CA TRP A 32 12.46 -12.92 12.47
C TRP A 32 13.67 -12.38 13.24
N GLU A 33 14.87 -12.59 12.75
CA GLU A 33 16.08 -11.97 13.31
C GLU A 33 15.97 -10.45 13.32
N PHE A 34 15.54 -9.85 12.21
CA PHE A 34 15.32 -8.40 12.11
C PHE A 34 14.25 -7.90 13.11
N ILE A 35 13.12 -8.61 13.25
CA ILE A 35 12.05 -8.26 14.20
C ILE A 35 12.55 -8.32 15.64
N HIS A 36 13.33 -9.35 15.99
CA HIS A 36 13.89 -9.49 17.33
C HIS A 36 14.96 -8.44 17.63
N LEU A 37 15.89 -8.20 16.70
CA LEU A 37 16.93 -7.16 16.85
C LEU A 37 16.31 -5.76 16.98
N GLY A 38 15.24 -5.47 16.25
CA GLY A 38 14.50 -4.23 16.36
C GLY A 38 13.68 -4.10 17.63
N GLY A 39 13.50 -5.18 18.39
CA GLY A 39 12.70 -5.20 19.62
C GLY A 39 11.22 -4.90 19.38
N TYR A 40 10.71 -5.29 18.21
CA TYR A 40 9.32 -5.03 17.84
C TYR A 40 8.31 -5.75 18.71
N GLN A 41 7.22 -5.05 19.04
CA GLN A 41 6.05 -5.61 19.68
C GLN A 41 5.09 -6.19 18.63
N MET A 42 4.61 -7.39 18.87
CA MET A 42 3.60 -8.06 18.06
C MET A 42 2.21 -7.69 18.54
N GLN A 43 1.28 -7.46 17.63
CA GLN A 43 -0.11 -7.21 18.01
C GLN A 43 -0.77 -8.52 18.45
N GLU A 44 -1.40 -8.53 19.63
CA GLU A 44 -2.23 -9.62 20.12
C GLU A 44 -3.71 -9.29 19.90
N LYS A 45 -4.52 -10.32 19.61
CA LYS A 45 -5.98 -10.21 19.66
C LYS A 45 -6.46 -10.21 21.11
N SER A 46 -7.71 -9.77 21.33
CA SER A 46 -8.38 -9.85 22.65
C SER A 46 -8.47 -11.27 23.22
N ASP A 47 -8.36 -12.31 22.37
CA ASP A 47 -8.33 -13.73 22.74
C ASP A 47 -6.92 -14.27 23.04
N GLY A 48 -5.90 -13.40 23.08
CA GLY A 48 -4.51 -13.77 23.29
C GLY A 48 -3.80 -14.34 22.07
N THR A 49 -4.49 -14.47 20.93
CA THR A 49 -3.87 -14.96 19.70
C THR A 49 -2.96 -13.88 19.10
N ARG A 50 -1.69 -14.19 18.92
CA ARG A 50 -0.73 -13.26 18.30
C ARG A 50 -1.00 -13.12 16.80
N LYS A 51 -0.92 -11.86 16.34
CA LYS A 51 -1.02 -11.52 14.90
C LYS A 51 0.38 -11.26 14.36
N PHE A 52 0.92 -12.20 13.62
CA PHE A 52 2.27 -12.13 13.08
C PHE A 52 2.33 -11.45 11.70
N TYR A 53 1.56 -10.37 11.51
CA TYR A 53 1.58 -9.58 10.28
C TYR A 53 1.80 -8.10 10.51
N ARG A 54 1.74 -7.64 11.76
CA ARG A 54 1.95 -6.25 12.14
C ARG A 54 2.85 -6.17 13.36
N PHE A 55 3.94 -5.44 13.20
CA PHE A 55 5.01 -5.27 14.17
C PHE A 55 5.17 -3.77 14.43
N ARG A 56 5.16 -3.36 15.70
CA ARG A 56 5.14 -1.95 16.12
C ARG A 56 6.11 -1.67 17.24
N ASN A 57 6.34 -0.38 17.49
CA ASN A 57 7.10 0.12 18.63
C ASN A 57 8.48 -0.54 18.73
N PRO A 58 9.36 -0.35 17.74
CA PRO A 58 10.72 -0.85 17.83
C PRO A 58 11.46 -0.19 19.00
N SER A 59 12.49 -0.84 19.51
CA SER A 59 13.32 -0.33 20.60
C SER A 59 14.22 0.85 20.21
N SER A 60 14.34 1.15 18.90
CA SER A 60 15.21 2.21 18.38
C SER A 60 14.58 2.90 17.17
N MET A 61 14.77 4.21 17.08
CA MET A 61 14.38 5.04 15.92
C MET A 61 15.14 4.72 14.61
N ALA A 62 16.14 3.85 14.66
CA ALA A 62 16.82 3.35 13.47
C ALA A 62 15.97 2.33 12.66
N TYR A 63 14.88 1.85 13.25
CA TYR A 63 13.94 0.91 12.64
C TYR A 63 12.64 1.62 12.26
N PRO A 64 11.89 1.15 11.23
CA PRO A 64 10.56 1.63 10.92
C PRO A 64 9.62 1.53 12.14
N ASP A 65 8.79 2.55 12.38
CA ASP A 65 7.88 2.58 13.54
C ASP A 65 6.86 1.44 13.50
N MET A 66 6.48 1.03 12.28
CA MET A 66 5.59 -0.09 12.04
C MET A 66 5.99 -0.86 10.77
N ILE A 67 5.83 -2.17 10.81
CA ILE A 67 5.94 -3.07 9.65
C ILE A 67 4.63 -3.82 9.51
N GLU A 68 4.06 -3.83 8.30
CA GLU A 68 2.91 -4.64 7.93
C GLU A 68 3.24 -5.56 6.76
N LEU A 69 2.81 -6.82 6.87
CA LEU A 69 2.97 -7.83 5.84
C LEU A 69 1.68 -7.99 5.05
N PHE A 70 1.80 -7.99 3.74
CA PHE A 70 0.72 -8.21 2.78
C PHE A 70 1.09 -9.38 1.87
N ALA A 71 0.12 -10.21 1.50
CA ALA A 71 0.31 -11.29 0.53
C ALA A 71 -0.99 -11.66 -0.16
N ARG A 72 -0.90 -12.28 -1.35
CA ARG A 72 -2.03 -13.04 -1.88
C ARG A 72 -2.20 -14.35 -1.10
N LYS A 73 -3.36 -15.01 -1.27
CA LYS A 73 -3.58 -16.34 -0.72
C LYS A 73 -2.64 -17.35 -1.39
N PRO A 74 -1.80 -18.07 -0.66
CA PRO A 74 -0.99 -19.12 -1.24
C PRO A 74 -1.84 -20.30 -1.71
N ASP A 75 -1.51 -20.87 -2.87
CA ASP A 75 -2.27 -21.98 -3.48
C ASP A 75 -2.35 -23.24 -2.63
N VAL A 76 -1.35 -23.43 -1.74
CA VAL A 76 -1.31 -24.58 -0.81
C VAL A 76 -2.46 -24.65 0.19
N PHE A 77 -3.21 -23.56 0.40
CA PHE A 77 -4.31 -23.50 1.37
C PHE A 77 -5.70 -23.75 0.76
N GLY A 78 -5.80 -24.01 -0.55
CA GLY A 78 -7.07 -24.27 -1.23
C GLY A 78 -8.11 -23.16 -1.03
N GLU A 79 -9.42 -23.51 -1.05
CA GLU A 79 -10.52 -22.55 -0.98
C GLU A 79 -10.96 -22.15 0.45
N LYS A 80 -10.16 -22.39 1.48
CA LYS A 80 -10.53 -21.98 2.83
C LYS A 80 -10.77 -20.49 2.91
N GLU A 81 -11.92 -20.07 3.43
CA GLU A 81 -12.20 -18.68 3.73
C GLU A 81 -11.21 -18.17 4.79
N LEU A 82 -10.43 -17.17 4.41
CA LEU A 82 -9.48 -16.49 5.29
C LEU A 82 -10.08 -15.13 5.65
N GLN A 83 -10.31 -14.89 6.93
CA GLN A 83 -10.89 -13.65 7.45
C GLN A 83 -9.92 -12.46 7.30
N GLY A 84 -9.59 -12.07 6.04
CA GLY A 84 -8.70 -10.96 5.74
C GLY A 84 -7.22 -11.18 6.06
N LEU A 85 -6.84 -12.35 6.58
CA LEU A 85 -5.46 -12.74 6.87
C LEU A 85 -5.15 -14.08 6.23
N THR A 86 -3.93 -14.24 5.72
CA THR A 86 -3.42 -15.50 5.19
C THR A 86 -2.17 -15.94 5.94
N PRO A 87 -2.04 -17.21 6.34
CA PRO A 87 -0.79 -17.73 6.85
C PRO A 87 0.25 -17.76 5.73
N ILE A 88 1.52 -17.55 6.10
CA ILE A 88 2.64 -17.62 5.18
C ILE A 88 3.24 -19.02 5.25
N PRO A 89 3.41 -19.72 4.12
CA PRO A 89 3.93 -21.08 4.07
C PRO A 89 5.44 -21.07 4.33
N LEU A 90 5.82 -21.15 5.59
CA LEU A 90 7.21 -21.35 6.03
C LEU A 90 7.37 -22.78 6.59
N PRO A 91 8.59 -23.34 6.54
CA PRO A 91 8.88 -24.62 7.18
C PRO A 91 8.53 -24.63 8.68
N ASP A 92 8.18 -25.79 9.22
CA ASP A 92 7.69 -25.98 10.59
C ASP A 92 8.71 -25.55 11.67
N ASP A 93 10.01 -25.52 11.34
CA ASP A 93 11.09 -25.07 12.23
C ASP A 93 11.20 -23.54 12.36
N ILE A 94 10.37 -22.78 11.62
CA ILE A 94 10.32 -21.33 11.65
C ILE A 94 9.03 -20.85 12.28
N SER A 95 9.14 -19.83 13.13
CA SER A 95 7.95 -19.21 13.74
C SER A 95 6.95 -18.74 12.67
N SER A 96 5.68 -19.01 12.91
CA SER A 96 4.59 -18.69 11.98
C SER A 96 4.57 -17.21 11.63
N LEU A 97 4.34 -16.90 10.36
CA LEU A 97 4.02 -15.57 9.88
C LEU A 97 2.61 -15.56 9.29
N SER A 98 1.96 -14.42 9.34
CA SER A 98 0.71 -14.14 8.63
C SER A 98 0.89 -12.87 7.80
N ALA A 99 -0.02 -12.64 6.85
CA ALA A 99 -0.06 -11.40 6.09
C ALA A 99 -1.51 -10.94 5.92
N ILE A 100 -1.70 -9.65 5.67
CA ILE A 100 -2.98 -9.09 5.25
C ILE A 100 -3.26 -9.60 3.84
N LEU A 101 -4.44 -10.20 3.65
CA LEU A 101 -4.81 -10.80 2.39
C LEU A 101 -5.04 -9.72 1.32
N LEU A 102 -4.33 -9.84 0.22
CA LEU A 102 -4.52 -9.03 -0.98
C LEU A 102 -5.41 -9.77 -1.99
N ASN A 103 -6.23 -9.01 -2.70
CA ASN A 103 -6.91 -9.49 -3.89
C ASN A 103 -5.88 -9.80 -5.00
N ASP A 104 -6.10 -10.88 -5.76
CA ASP A 104 -5.16 -11.35 -6.79
C ASP A 104 -4.92 -10.33 -7.90
N ASP A 105 -5.92 -9.54 -8.27
CA ASP A 105 -5.78 -8.48 -9.28
C ASP A 105 -4.84 -7.36 -8.79
N TYR A 106 -4.98 -6.95 -7.52
CA TYR A 106 -4.07 -5.97 -6.91
C TYR A 106 -2.67 -6.53 -6.73
N TYR A 107 -2.56 -7.80 -6.33
CA TYR A 107 -1.26 -8.46 -6.21
C TYR A 107 -0.55 -8.54 -7.57
N SER A 108 -1.24 -8.97 -8.62
CA SER A 108 -0.71 -9.05 -9.99
C SER A 108 -0.29 -7.67 -10.49
N MET A 109 -1.10 -6.65 -10.26
CA MET A 109 -0.79 -5.26 -10.59
C MET A 109 0.49 -4.80 -9.89
N MET A 110 0.64 -5.07 -8.59
CA MET A 110 1.86 -4.70 -7.85
C MET A 110 3.09 -5.42 -8.38
N LEU A 111 3.02 -6.71 -8.66
CA LEU A 111 4.15 -7.47 -9.23
C LEU A 111 4.58 -6.94 -10.60
N ALA A 112 3.62 -6.55 -11.44
CA ALA A 112 3.89 -6.01 -12.78
C ALA A 112 4.50 -4.60 -12.74
N ASN A 113 4.32 -3.86 -11.64
CA ASN A 113 4.72 -2.45 -11.50
C ASN A 113 5.73 -2.23 -10.37
N LYS A 114 6.60 -3.21 -10.16
CA LYS A 114 7.75 -3.07 -9.26
C LYS A 114 9.00 -2.67 -10.05
N VAL A 115 9.85 -1.89 -9.42
CA VAL A 115 11.19 -1.54 -9.88
C VAL A 115 12.21 -1.94 -8.83
N THR A 116 13.43 -2.26 -9.25
CA THR A 116 14.52 -2.55 -8.32
C THR A 116 15.46 -1.35 -8.30
N TRP A 117 15.68 -0.80 -7.11
CA TRP A 117 16.61 0.27 -6.86
C TRP A 117 17.55 -0.13 -5.72
N GLU A 118 18.85 -0.11 -5.98
CA GLU A 118 19.90 -0.53 -5.03
C GLU A 118 19.63 -1.91 -4.38
N GLY A 119 19.10 -2.85 -5.15
CA GLY A 119 18.78 -4.21 -4.68
C GLY A 119 17.47 -4.33 -3.92
N ILE A 120 16.72 -3.24 -3.72
CA ILE A 120 15.42 -3.22 -3.05
C ILE A 120 14.31 -3.12 -4.10
N SER A 121 13.29 -3.99 -3.99
CA SER A 121 12.10 -3.92 -4.83
C SER A 121 11.13 -2.88 -4.27
N LEU A 122 10.78 -1.89 -5.08
CA LEU A 122 9.85 -0.81 -4.74
C LEU A 122 8.70 -0.77 -5.75
N LEU A 123 7.54 -0.31 -5.32
CA LEU A 123 6.43 -0.02 -6.24
C LEU A 123 6.68 1.31 -6.95
N THR A 124 6.26 1.37 -8.21
CA THR A 124 6.28 2.62 -8.97
C THR A 124 5.29 3.64 -8.38
N PRO A 125 5.50 4.95 -8.60
CA PRO A 125 4.53 5.97 -8.18
C PRO A 125 3.11 5.71 -8.71
N GLU A 126 2.97 5.20 -9.93
CA GLU A 126 1.71 4.87 -10.57
C GLU A 126 0.96 3.76 -9.79
N ALA A 127 1.67 2.70 -9.41
CA ALA A 127 1.10 1.62 -8.60
C ALA A 127 0.70 2.13 -7.20
N LEU A 128 1.50 2.99 -6.61
CA LEU A 128 1.16 3.62 -5.33
C LEU A 128 -0.10 4.49 -5.43
N ILE A 129 -0.32 5.20 -6.55
CA ILE A 129 -1.56 5.96 -6.77
C ILE A 129 -2.77 5.03 -6.72
N VAL A 130 -2.73 3.89 -7.41
CA VAL A 130 -3.83 2.92 -7.41
C VAL A 130 -4.14 2.44 -5.99
N LEU A 131 -3.12 2.08 -5.21
CA LEU A 131 -3.31 1.63 -3.82
C LEU A 131 -3.86 2.74 -2.91
N LYS A 132 -3.36 3.97 -3.05
CA LYS A 132 -3.86 5.12 -2.26
C LYS A 132 -5.27 5.53 -2.66
N ALA A 133 -5.61 5.43 -3.95
CA ALA A 133 -6.97 5.64 -4.44
C ALA A 133 -7.95 4.60 -3.85
N LYS A 134 -7.58 3.32 -3.87
CA LYS A 134 -8.36 2.24 -3.24
C LYS A 134 -8.56 2.49 -1.75
N ALA A 135 -7.50 2.78 -1.01
CA ALA A 135 -7.58 3.06 0.42
C ALA A 135 -8.49 4.28 0.72
N TRP A 136 -8.42 5.33 -0.11
CA TRP A 136 -9.29 6.49 0.03
C TRP A 136 -10.77 6.13 -0.19
N MET A 137 -11.08 5.35 -1.22
CA MET A 137 -12.46 4.90 -1.49
C MET A 137 -12.98 4.03 -0.35
N ASP A 138 -12.24 3.02 0.07
CA ASP A 138 -12.67 2.10 1.13
C ASP A 138 -12.93 2.84 2.46
N LEU A 139 -12.05 3.78 2.84
CA LEU A 139 -12.25 4.58 4.05
C LEU A 139 -13.43 5.56 3.90
N SER A 140 -13.65 6.14 2.71
CA SER A 140 -14.78 7.00 2.44
C SER A 140 -16.10 6.24 2.55
N ASP A 141 -16.19 5.05 1.92
CA ASP A 141 -17.37 4.19 1.97
C ASP A 141 -17.68 3.72 3.39
N ARG A 142 -16.66 3.35 4.16
CA ARG A 142 -16.83 2.99 5.58
C ARG A 142 -17.36 4.16 6.39
N LYS A 143 -16.84 5.35 6.16
CA LYS A 143 -17.31 6.56 6.82
C LYS A 143 -18.75 6.90 6.46
N GLU A 144 -19.14 6.77 5.18
CA GLU A 144 -20.51 6.96 4.69
C GLU A 144 -21.50 5.96 5.31
N ARG A 145 -21.04 4.73 5.61
CA ARG A 145 -21.83 3.72 6.34
C ARG A 145 -21.91 3.99 7.86
N GLY A 146 -21.31 5.07 8.35
CA GLY A 146 -21.33 5.41 9.78
C GLY A 146 -20.29 4.65 10.64
N GLU A 147 -19.31 3.97 10.02
CA GLU A 147 -18.22 3.36 10.75
C GLU A 147 -17.26 4.43 11.32
N HIS A 148 -16.63 4.11 12.44
CA HIS A 148 -15.62 5.01 13.03
C HIS A 148 -14.36 5.06 12.17
N VAL A 149 -14.23 6.13 11.37
CA VAL A 149 -13.08 6.38 10.49
C VAL A 149 -12.54 7.79 10.75
N ASP A 150 -11.24 7.91 11.02
CA ASP A 150 -10.61 9.22 11.17
C ASP A 150 -10.60 9.97 9.81
N SER A 151 -11.20 11.16 9.79
CA SER A 151 -11.22 12.02 8.60
C SER A 151 -9.82 12.41 8.12
N LYS A 152 -8.82 12.40 9.03
CA LYS A 152 -7.42 12.66 8.67
C LYS A 152 -6.86 11.53 7.79
N ASP A 153 -7.23 10.28 8.07
CA ASP A 153 -6.77 9.15 7.27
C ASP A 153 -7.37 9.18 5.86
N VAL A 154 -8.67 9.50 5.73
CA VAL A 154 -9.30 9.71 4.42
C VAL A 154 -8.57 10.81 3.64
N LYS A 155 -8.38 11.98 4.28
CA LYS A 155 -7.68 13.12 3.66
C LYS A 155 -6.22 12.77 3.30
N LYS A 156 -5.53 12.00 4.12
CA LYS A 156 -4.15 11.56 3.91
C LYS A 156 -4.01 10.80 2.59
N HIS A 157 -4.80 9.77 2.35
CA HIS A 157 -4.71 8.96 1.14
C HIS A 157 -5.04 9.77 -0.12
N ARG A 158 -6.07 10.62 -0.09
CA ARG A 158 -6.37 11.54 -1.19
C ARG A 158 -5.20 12.47 -1.49
N ASN A 159 -4.60 13.07 -0.48
CA ASN A 159 -3.48 13.97 -0.63
C ASN A 159 -2.23 13.26 -1.17
N ASP A 160 -2.01 12.01 -0.79
CA ASP A 160 -0.90 11.19 -1.31
C ASP A 160 -1.09 10.93 -2.82
N VAL A 161 -2.33 10.65 -3.28
CA VAL A 161 -2.64 10.56 -4.72
C VAL A 161 -2.29 11.86 -5.44
N LEU A 162 -2.70 13.01 -4.90
CA LEU A 162 -2.41 14.31 -5.52
C LEU A 162 -0.91 14.61 -5.59
N ARG A 163 -0.14 14.28 -4.56
CA ARG A 163 1.32 14.44 -4.57
C ARG A 163 1.99 13.53 -5.60
N LEU A 164 1.61 12.26 -5.62
CA LEU A 164 2.14 11.28 -6.56
C LEU A 164 1.79 11.67 -8.00
N SER A 165 0.56 12.14 -8.27
CA SER A 165 0.14 12.57 -9.60
C SER A 165 1.00 13.73 -10.15
N ALA A 166 1.57 14.56 -9.29
CA ALA A 166 2.47 15.63 -9.73
C ALA A 166 3.84 15.10 -10.24
N MET A 167 4.18 13.84 -9.95
CA MET A 167 5.42 13.18 -10.41
C MET A 167 5.26 12.43 -11.72
N ILE A 168 4.02 12.17 -12.17
CA ILE A 168 3.75 11.37 -13.36
C ILE A 168 3.94 12.22 -14.62
N SER A 169 4.50 11.58 -15.67
CA SER A 169 4.55 12.17 -17.01
C SER A 169 3.17 12.11 -17.70
N PRO A 170 2.77 13.11 -18.48
CA PRO A 170 1.49 13.15 -19.18
C PRO A 170 1.28 12.01 -20.20
N ASP A 171 2.34 11.42 -20.69
CA ASP A 171 2.35 10.30 -21.65
C ASP A 171 2.38 8.93 -20.96
N MET A 172 2.46 8.90 -19.64
CA MET A 172 2.46 7.64 -18.88
C MET A 172 1.09 6.96 -18.95
N GLN A 173 1.12 5.67 -19.24
CA GLN A 173 -0.06 4.79 -19.23
C GLN A 173 0.25 3.54 -18.42
N MET A 174 -0.73 3.07 -17.67
CA MET A 174 -0.61 1.89 -16.82
C MET A 174 -1.62 0.83 -17.26
N LYS A 175 -1.15 -0.39 -17.53
CA LYS A 175 -2.03 -1.52 -17.75
C LYS A 175 -2.53 -2.04 -16.41
N LEU A 176 -3.84 -2.08 -16.25
CA LEU A 176 -4.51 -2.56 -15.06
C LEU A 176 -5.35 -3.80 -15.35
N PRO A 177 -5.48 -4.75 -14.40
CA PRO A 177 -6.54 -5.74 -14.43
C PRO A 177 -7.92 -5.07 -14.55
N GLU A 178 -8.87 -5.70 -15.22
CA GLU A 178 -10.19 -5.11 -15.49
C GLU A 178 -10.91 -4.65 -14.22
N VAL A 179 -10.85 -5.45 -13.15
CA VAL A 179 -11.44 -5.11 -11.85
C VAL A 179 -10.84 -3.82 -11.29
N VAL A 180 -9.51 -3.71 -11.29
CA VAL A 180 -8.80 -2.52 -10.80
C VAL A 180 -9.09 -1.31 -11.67
N MET A 181 -9.14 -1.48 -12.99
CA MET A 181 -9.48 -0.41 -13.94
C MET A 181 -10.89 0.16 -13.68
N ASN A 182 -11.87 -0.73 -13.46
CA ASN A 182 -13.23 -0.32 -13.13
C ASN A 182 -13.30 0.45 -11.79
N GLU A 183 -12.56 0.00 -10.78
CA GLU A 183 -12.45 0.74 -9.51
C GLU A 183 -11.78 2.11 -9.70
N MET A 184 -10.76 2.22 -10.54
CA MET A 184 -10.11 3.52 -10.83
C MET A 184 -11.05 4.46 -11.61
N ALA A 185 -11.93 3.96 -12.46
CA ALA A 185 -12.98 4.76 -13.09
C ALA A 185 -13.96 5.35 -12.04
N VAL A 186 -14.37 4.55 -11.05
CA VAL A 186 -15.18 5.01 -9.92
C VAL A 186 -14.43 6.05 -9.09
N PHE A 187 -13.15 5.80 -8.82
CA PHE A 187 -12.28 6.75 -8.11
C PHE A 187 -12.24 8.11 -8.81
N LEU A 188 -11.99 8.14 -10.12
CA LEU A 188 -11.94 9.37 -10.91
C LEU A 188 -13.26 10.13 -10.90
N HIS A 189 -14.39 9.42 -10.97
CA HIS A 189 -15.72 10.02 -10.88
C HIS A 189 -15.98 10.70 -9.51
N ARG A 190 -15.46 10.12 -8.42
CA ARG A 190 -15.63 10.64 -7.06
C ARG A 190 -14.60 11.69 -6.68
N LEU A 191 -13.46 11.72 -7.37
CA LEU A 191 -12.35 12.62 -7.03
C LEU A 191 -12.67 14.06 -7.36
N THR A 192 -12.74 14.91 -6.36
CA THR A 192 -12.82 16.36 -6.51
C THR A 192 -11.49 16.98 -6.13
N VAL A 193 -10.95 17.84 -7.00
CA VAL A 193 -9.69 18.56 -6.78
C VAL A 193 -9.96 20.06 -6.88
N THR A 194 -9.58 20.82 -5.86
CA THR A 194 -9.70 22.27 -5.87
C THR A 194 -8.33 22.94 -5.91
N ARG A 195 -8.28 24.21 -6.32
CA ARG A 195 -7.03 24.98 -6.26
C ARG A 195 -6.46 25.04 -4.86
N ASN A 196 -7.30 25.24 -3.86
CA ASN A 196 -6.89 25.27 -2.45
C ASN A 196 -6.25 23.96 -1.98
N ASP A 197 -6.75 22.80 -2.44
CA ASP A 197 -6.11 21.50 -2.13
C ASP A 197 -4.67 21.46 -2.65
N LEU A 198 -4.47 21.90 -3.90
CA LEU A 198 -3.17 21.88 -4.55
C LEU A 198 -2.20 22.88 -3.93
N ASP A 199 -2.68 24.07 -3.57
CA ASP A 199 -1.86 25.10 -2.90
C ASP A 199 -1.37 24.62 -1.52
N GLN A 200 -2.24 23.97 -0.73
CA GLN A 200 -1.85 23.37 0.55
C GLN A 200 -0.79 22.27 0.40
N LEU A 201 -0.72 21.62 -0.75
CA LEU A 201 0.24 20.57 -1.06
C LEU A 201 1.49 21.09 -1.81
N GLY A 202 1.55 22.37 -2.13
CA GLY A 202 2.64 22.96 -2.93
C GLY A 202 2.64 22.54 -4.39
N ILE A 203 1.52 22.04 -4.91
CA ILE A 203 1.37 21.54 -6.28
C ILE A 203 0.99 22.72 -7.21
N ARG A 204 1.82 23.00 -8.22
CA ARG A 204 1.61 24.13 -9.14
C ARG A 204 0.69 23.83 -10.32
N ARG A 205 0.37 22.55 -10.58
CA ARG A 205 -0.55 22.12 -11.66
C ARG A 205 -1.97 22.64 -11.39
N LYS A 206 -2.78 22.76 -12.45
CA LYS A 206 -4.21 23.10 -12.31
C LYS A 206 -5.00 21.86 -11.92
N PRO A 207 -6.18 22.02 -11.24
CA PRO A 207 -7.04 20.90 -10.91
C PRO A 207 -7.37 20.00 -12.11
N ASP A 208 -7.79 20.61 -13.23
CA ASP A 208 -8.14 19.86 -14.45
C ASP A 208 -6.94 19.09 -15.04
N GLU A 209 -5.74 19.64 -14.95
CA GLU A 209 -4.52 18.93 -15.38
C GLU A 209 -4.25 17.69 -14.55
N ILE A 210 -4.52 17.72 -13.25
CA ILE A 210 -4.40 16.54 -12.37
C ILE A 210 -5.42 15.47 -12.78
N ILE A 211 -6.67 15.85 -12.99
CA ILE A 211 -7.71 14.91 -13.42
C ILE A 211 -7.37 14.31 -14.79
N GLN A 212 -6.91 15.12 -15.75
CA GLN A 212 -6.49 14.64 -17.07
C GLN A 212 -5.30 13.67 -16.99
N LEU A 213 -4.30 13.97 -16.16
CA LEU A 213 -3.16 13.08 -15.92
C LEU A 213 -3.62 11.71 -15.37
N LEU A 214 -4.44 11.71 -14.33
CA LEU A 214 -4.94 10.47 -13.74
C LEU A 214 -5.84 9.70 -14.72
N SER A 215 -6.67 10.39 -15.51
CA SER A 215 -7.49 9.76 -16.55
C SER A 215 -6.62 9.15 -17.66
N GLY A 216 -5.57 9.84 -18.09
CA GLY A 216 -4.60 9.32 -19.08
C GLY A 216 -3.84 8.11 -18.56
N LEU A 217 -3.45 8.14 -17.27
CA LEU A 217 -2.71 7.04 -16.63
C LEU A 217 -3.49 5.73 -16.65
N PHE A 218 -4.80 5.76 -16.36
CA PHE A 218 -5.64 4.57 -16.25
C PHE A 218 -6.28 4.13 -17.57
N GLY A 219 -5.97 4.80 -18.68
CA GLY A 219 -6.35 4.38 -20.03
C GLY A 219 -7.85 4.57 -20.32
N LYS A 220 -8.20 5.72 -20.83
CA LYS A 220 -9.38 5.87 -21.68
C LYS A 220 -8.95 6.00 -23.11
#